data_730eff21d9aafabfe228503933f94ef2
#
_entry.id   730eff21d9aafabfe228503933f94ef2
#
_cell.length_a   1.000
_cell.length_b   1.000
_cell.length_c   1.000
_cell.angle_alpha   90.00
_cell.angle_beta   90.00
_cell.angle_gamma   90.00
#
_symmetry.space_group_name_H-M   'P 1'
#
loop_
_entity.id
_entity.type
_entity.pdbx_description
1 polymer ?
#
loop_
_entity_poly.entity_id
_entity_poly.type
_entity_poly.pdbx_seq_one_letter_code
_entity_poly.pdbx_strand_id
1 'polypeptide(L)'
;MKIRAEDGRSIRDVDISMFIHDLPNGKDTVSFYTDDASGSTSQAANVVEAMEAGTHTFLIDEDTSATNFMIRDELMQRVVNRDAEPIVPFIDRIRELYHNYGISTILVAGSSGSYFHKADCIIQMNKYQPVEITALAKKEAESFPYTLGRVDAAG
;
A
#
# COMPACT_ATOMS: atom_id res chain seq x y z
N MET A 1 -11.84 6.93 -6.03
CA MET A 1 -11.70 5.82 -7.02
C MET A 1 -11.34 4.54 -6.29
N LYS A 2 -11.97 3.45 -6.64
CA LYS A 2 -11.64 2.14 -6.06
C LYS A 2 -10.36 1.59 -6.67
N ILE A 3 -9.45 1.14 -5.80
CA ILE A 3 -8.18 0.52 -6.18
C ILE A 3 -8.21 -0.94 -5.73
N ARG A 4 -7.84 -1.84 -6.62
CA ARG A 4 -7.75 -3.27 -6.32
C ARG A 4 -6.63 -3.93 -7.13
N ALA A 5 -6.27 -5.15 -6.77
CA ALA A 5 -5.42 -5.99 -7.60
C ALA A 5 -6.22 -6.57 -8.78
N GLU A 6 -5.57 -6.70 -9.91
CA GLU A 6 -6.16 -7.26 -11.14
C GLU A 6 -5.14 -8.17 -11.83
N ASP A 7 -4.95 -9.37 -11.26
CA ASP A 7 -4.00 -10.35 -11.79
C ASP A 7 -4.28 -10.62 -13.26
N GLY A 8 -3.21 -10.66 -14.06
CA GLY A 8 -3.32 -10.90 -15.49
C GLY A 8 -3.58 -9.65 -16.33
N ARG A 9 -3.76 -8.50 -15.70
CA ARG A 9 -3.98 -7.24 -16.41
C ARG A 9 -2.81 -6.92 -17.33
N SER A 10 -3.12 -6.39 -18.52
CA SER A 10 -2.15 -5.80 -19.43
C SER A 10 -1.83 -4.37 -18.99
N ILE A 11 -0.55 -4.02 -18.93
CA ILE A 11 -0.09 -2.66 -18.58
C ILE A 11 0.74 -2.12 -19.75
N ARG A 12 0.49 -0.87 -20.13
CA ARG A 12 1.17 -0.20 -21.22
C ARG A 12 1.71 1.14 -20.76
N ASP A 13 3.03 1.26 -20.73
CA ASP A 13 3.75 2.52 -20.55
C ASP A 13 3.30 3.28 -19.29
N VAL A 14 3.35 2.63 -18.13
CA VAL A 14 3.00 3.21 -16.84
C VAL A 14 4.24 3.29 -15.95
N ASP A 15 4.45 4.44 -15.31
CA ASP A 15 5.51 4.60 -14.32
C ASP A 15 5.05 4.05 -12.96
N ILE A 16 5.50 2.85 -12.62
CA ILE A 16 5.20 2.20 -11.35
C ILE A 16 6.33 2.32 -10.32
N SER A 17 7.34 3.14 -10.60
CA SER A 17 8.57 3.23 -9.79
C SER A 17 8.34 3.75 -8.36
N MET A 18 7.21 4.41 -8.10
CA MET A 18 6.84 4.79 -6.74
C MET A 18 6.69 3.57 -5.82
N PHE A 19 6.24 2.45 -6.35
CA PHE A 19 5.96 1.24 -5.58
C PHE A 19 6.85 0.05 -5.95
N ILE A 20 7.31 -0.01 -7.19
CA ILE A 20 8.07 -1.16 -7.68
C ILE A 20 9.31 -0.67 -8.43
N HIS A 21 10.46 -1.15 -8.02
CA HIS A 21 11.74 -0.86 -8.65
C HIS A 21 12.63 -2.11 -8.61
N ASP A 22 13.65 -2.12 -9.46
CA ASP A 22 14.66 -3.19 -9.50
C ASP A 22 14.05 -4.58 -9.67
N LEU A 23 13.19 -4.74 -10.67
CA LEU A 23 12.58 -6.03 -10.98
C LEU A 23 13.65 -7.06 -11.34
N PRO A 24 13.51 -8.33 -10.87
CA PRO A 24 14.49 -9.39 -11.14
C PRO A 24 14.72 -9.68 -12.61
N ASN A 25 13.73 -9.43 -13.45
CA ASN A 25 13.80 -9.62 -14.91
C ASN A 25 14.41 -8.43 -15.65
N GLY A 26 14.84 -7.39 -14.94
CA GLY A 26 15.42 -6.18 -15.52
C GLY A 26 14.46 -5.27 -16.26
N LYS A 27 13.15 -5.51 -16.19
CA LYS A 27 12.16 -4.64 -16.83
C LYS A 27 12.20 -3.23 -16.25
N ASP A 28 12.03 -2.24 -17.14
CA ASP A 28 11.96 -0.83 -16.76
C ASP A 28 10.66 -0.55 -15.99
N THR A 29 10.77 0.03 -14.80
CA THR A 29 9.62 0.39 -13.97
C THR A 29 9.10 1.80 -14.21
N VAL A 30 9.85 2.65 -14.89
CA VAL A 30 9.43 4.01 -15.24
C VAL A 30 8.53 4.01 -16.49
N SER A 31 8.79 3.08 -17.41
CA SER A 31 7.95 2.87 -18.60
C SER A 31 7.61 1.38 -18.68
N PHE A 32 6.74 0.96 -17.79
CA PHE A 32 6.49 -0.47 -17.58
C PHE A 32 5.46 -1.03 -18.53
N TYR A 33 5.78 -2.20 -19.09
CA TYR A 33 4.94 -2.97 -20.00
C TYR A 33 4.82 -4.40 -19.52
N THR A 34 3.63 -4.95 -19.57
CA THR A 34 3.40 -6.39 -19.42
C THR A 34 2.05 -6.78 -20.00
N ASP A 35 1.94 -8.01 -20.48
CA ASP A 35 0.67 -8.59 -20.94
C ASP A 35 0.00 -9.41 -19.81
N ASP A 36 0.70 -9.63 -18.71
CA ASP A 36 0.25 -10.50 -17.63
C ASP A 36 0.82 -10.03 -16.29
N ALA A 37 0.20 -9.00 -15.72
CA ALA A 37 0.67 -8.41 -14.48
C ALA A 37 0.36 -9.30 -13.27
N SER A 38 1.29 -9.34 -12.32
CA SER A 38 1.02 -9.88 -10.99
C SER A 38 0.02 -9.00 -10.24
N GLY A 39 -0.52 -9.51 -9.13
CA GLY A 39 -1.45 -8.74 -8.30
C GLY A 39 -0.86 -7.41 -7.82
N SER A 40 0.35 -7.44 -7.26
CA SER A 40 1.02 -6.24 -6.76
C SER A 40 1.36 -5.25 -7.88
N THR A 41 1.84 -5.73 -9.00
CA THR A 41 2.18 -4.90 -10.15
C THR A 41 0.94 -4.24 -10.75
N SER A 42 -0.15 -4.99 -10.89
CA SER A 42 -1.43 -4.47 -11.37
C SER A 42 -1.99 -3.41 -10.43
N GLN A 43 -1.89 -3.63 -9.13
CA GLN A 43 -2.39 -2.67 -8.15
C GLN A 43 -1.56 -1.39 -8.13
N ALA A 44 -0.24 -1.49 -8.26
CA ALA A 44 0.63 -0.33 -8.40
C ALA A 44 0.25 0.50 -9.62
N ALA A 45 0.02 -0.13 -10.77
CA ALA A 45 -0.42 0.54 -11.98
C ALA A 45 -1.78 1.21 -11.79
N ASN A 46 -2.71 0.55 -11.11
CA ASN A 46 -4.04 1.10 -10.84
C ASN A 46 -3.95 2.37 -9.96
N VAL A 47 -3.08 2.37 -8.97
CA VAL A 47 -2.84 3.56 -8.14
C VAL A 47 -2.30 4.72 -8.99
N VAL A 48 -1.26 4.46 -9.76
CA VAL A 48 -0.62 5.50 -10.57
C VAL A 48 -1.58 6.06 -11.63
N GLU A 49 -2.33 5.19 -12.30
CA GLU A 49 -3.31 5.64 -13.30
C GLU A 49 -4.43 6.47 -12.65
N ALA A 50 -4.87 6.10 -11.44
CA ALA A 50 -5.84 6.90 -10.70
C ALA A 50 -5.28 8.29 -10.34
N MET A 51 -3.99 8.36 -9.98
CA MET A 51 -3.31 9.64 -9.75
C MET A 51 -3.28 10.50 -11.00
N GLU A 52 -2.93 9.90 -12.13
CA GLU A 52 -2.92 10.58 -13.44
C GLU A 52 -4.31 11.07 -13.84
N ALA A 53 -5.35 10.34 -13.47
CA ALA A 53 -6.74 10.73 -13.71
C ALA A 53 -7.22 11.86 -12.78
N GLY A 54 -6.41 12.28 -11.82
CA GLY A 54 -6.71 13.39 -10.92
C GLY A 54 -7.57 13.01 -9.71
N THR A 55 -7.59 11.75 -9.30
CA THR A 55 -8.35 11.34 -8.12
C THR A 55 -7.79 11.96 -6.84
N HIS A 56 -8.68 12.28 -5.92
CA HIS A 56 -8.32 12.80 -4.59
C HIS A 56 -8.60 11.82 -3.45
N THR A 57 -9.24 10.70 -3.76
CA THR A 57 -9.59 9.69 -2.75
C THR A 57 -9.47 8.30 -3.32
N PHE A 58 -8.73 7.44 -2.61
CA PHE A 58 -8.67 6.02 -2.89
C PHE A 58 -9.60 5.27 -1.95
N LEU A 59 -10.36 4.33 -2.51
CA LEU A 59 -11.16 3.38 -1.77
C LEU A 59 -10.53 2.01 -1.96
N ILE A 60 -10.01 1.42 -0.88
CA ILE A 60 -9.25 0.17 -0.93
C ILE A 60 -9.87 -0.83 0.02
N ASP A 61 -10.10 -2.04 -0.48
CA ASP A 61 -10.54 -3.18 0.32
C ASP A 61 -9.39 -4.19 0.41
N GLU A 62 -8.99 -4.52 1.64
CA GLU A 62 -7.91 -5.48 1.88
C GLU A 62 -8.16 -6.82 1.16
N ASP A 63 -9.41 -7.29 1.13
CA ASP A 63 -9.77 -8.59 0.54
C ASP A 63 -9.58 -8.62 -0.98
N THR A 64 -9.58 -7.48 -1.65
CA THR A 64 -9.37 -7.38 -3.10
C THR A 64 -8.00 -6.83 -3.46
N SER A 65 -7.11 -6.77 -2.50
CA SER A 65 -5.77 -6.21 -2.65
C SER A 65 -4.70 -7.29 -2.58
N ALA A 66 -3.57 -7.03 -3.23
CA ALA A 66 -2.39 -7.88 -3.09
C ALA A 66 -1.75 -7.59 -1.72
N THR A 67 -1.59 -8.63 -0.90
CA THR A 67 -1.08 -8.48 0.46
C THR A 67 0.30 -7.83 0.49
N ASN A 68 1.20 -8.27 -0.39
CA ASN A 68 2.57 -7.76 -0.46
C ASN A 68 2.66 -6.32 -1.01
N PHE A 69 1.62 -5.85 -1.68
CA PHE A 69 1.50 -4.44 -2.05
C PHE A 69 1.03 -3.59 -0.88
N MET A 70 0.14 -4.10 -0.06
CA MET A 70 -0.48 -3.35 1.03
C MET A 70 0.41 -3.18 2.23
N ILE A 71 1.02 -4.27 2.67
CA ILE A 71 1.88 -4.30 3.86
C ILE A 71 3.09 -5.19 3.63
N ARG A 72 4.04 -5.07 4.54
CA ARG A 72 5.22 -5.94 4.59
C ARG A 72 5.12 -6.81 5.83
N ASP A 73 5.35 -8.11 5.67
CA ASP A 73 5.43 -9.05 6.79
C ASP A 73 6.70 -8.77 7.61
N GLU A 74 6.56 -8.56 8.91
CA GLU A 74 7.67 -8.20 9.78
C GLU A 74 8.75 -9.30 9.84
N LEU A 75 8.32 -10.56 9.89
CA LEU A 75 9.25 -11.68 9.90
C LEU A 75 10.04 -11.76 8.59
N MET A 76 9.35 -11.58 7.48
CA MET A 76 10.01 -11.55 6.16
C MET A 76 11.02 -10.40 6.09
N GLN A 77 10.73 -9.24 6.66
CA GLN A 77 11.67 -8.12 6.70
C GLN A 77 12.98 -8.46 7.43
N ARG A 78 12.88 -9.29 8.45
CA ARG A 78 14.07 -9.69 9.23
C ARG A 78 14.92 -10.73 8.51
N VAL A 79 14.30 -11.52 7.66
CA VAL A 79 14.96 -12.64 6.97
C VAL A 79 15.46 -12.23 5.59
N VAL A 80 14.69 -11.46 4.85
CA VAL A 80 15.01 -11.06 3.48
C VAL A 80 15.71 -9.71 3.50
N ASN A 81 16.85 -9.63 2.80
CA ASN A 81 17.57 -8.37 2.62
C ASN A 81 16.66 -7.40 1.85
N ARG A 82 16.52 -6.18 2.35
CA ARG A 82 15.67 -5.14 1.77
C ARG A 82 16.06 -4.74 0.36
N ASP A 83 17.35 -4.72 0.10
CA ASP A 83 17.86 -4.39 -1.24
C ASP A 83 17.40 -5.39 -2.28
N ALA A 84 16.96 -6.57 -1.85
CA ALA A 84 16.41 -7.60 -2.74
C ALA A 84 14.89 -7.49 -2.92
N GLU A 85 14.20 -6.64 -2.14
CA GLU A 85 12.75 -6.47 -2.28
C GLU A 85 12.41 -5.37 -3.28
N PRO A 86 11.74 -5.71 -4.41
CA PRO A 86 11.41 -4.72 -5.42
C PRO A 86 10.20 -3.86 -5.05
N ILE A 87 9.44 -4.20 -4.01
CA ILE A 87 8.18 -3.55 -3.67
C ILE A 87 8.33 -2.63 -2.46
N VAL A 88 7.92 -1.36 -2.63
CA VAL A 88 7.64 -0.45 -1.53
C VAL A 88 6.13 -0.53 -1.28
N PRO A 89 5.68 -1.09 -0.15
CA PRO A 89 4.25 -1.30 0.06
C PRO A 89 3.49 0.00 0.24
N PHE A 90 2.19 -0.04 -0.01
CA PHE A 90 1.31 1.12 0.04
C PHE A 90 1.34 1.81 1.41
N ILE A 91 1.44 1.04 2.49
CA ILE A 91 1.51 1.60 3.86
C ILE A 91 2.68 2.59 4.02
N ASP A 92 3.78 2.37 3.30
CA ASP A 92 4.95 3.24 3.36
C ASP A 92 4.75 4.54 2.60
N ARG A 93 3.81 4.59 1.65
CA ARG A 93 3.53 5.74 0.80
C ARG A 93 2.27 6.51 1.17
N ILE A 94 1.43 5.96 2.04
CA ILE A 94 0.10 6.51 2.31
C ILE A 94 0.13 7.96 2.80
N ARG A 95 1.07 8.32 3.66
CA ARG A 95 1.22 9.70 4.16
C ARG A 95 1.80 10.63 3.10
N GLU A 96 2.75 10.14 2.32
CA GLU A 96 3.30 10.89 1.18
C GLU A 96 2.22 11.22 0.16
N LEU A 97 1.34 10.26 -0.15
CA LEU A 97 0.22 10.47 -1.05
C LEU A 97 -0.70 11.59 -0.54
N TYR A 98 -0.92 11.67 0.76
CA TYR A 98 -1.71 12.75 1.34
C TYR A 98 -0.97 14.09 1.31
N HIS A 99 0.25 14.13 1.84
CA HIS A 99 0.98 15.39 2.00
C HIS A 99 1.46 15.99 0.67
N ASN A 100 1.93 15.15 -0.25
CA ASN A 100 2.53 15.62 -1.50
C ASN A 100 1.53 15.68 -2.66
N TYR A 101 0.49 14.84 -2.64
CA TYR A 101 -0.44 14.71 -3.76
C TYR A 101 -1.90 15.02 -3.38
N GLY A 102 -2.18 15.29 -2.11
CA GLY A 102 -3.53 15.61 -1.66
C GLY A 102 -4.52 14.45 -1.77
N ILE A 103 -4.04 13.20 -1.68
CA ILE A 103 -4.86 12.02 -1.83
C ILE A 103 -5.18 11.40 -0.48
N SER A 104 -6.46 11.32 -0.16
CA SER A 104 -6.95 10.63 1.03
C SER A 104 -7.24 9.16 0.72
N THR A 105 -7.08 8.29 1.70
CA THR A 105 -7.35 6.85 1.55
C THR A 105 -8.38 6.40 2.56
N ILE A 106 -9.39 5.68 2.09
CA ILE A 106 -10.33 4.94 2.93
C ILE A 106 -10.05 3.47 2.71
N LEU A 107 -9.61 2.78 3.78
CA LEU A 107 -9.23 1.39 3.74
C LEU A 107 -10.19 0.55 4.58
N VAL A 108 -10.75 -0.48 3.96
CA VAL A 108 -11.50 -1.52 4.67
C VAL A 108 -10.53 -2.65 4.99
N ALA A 109 -10.23 -2.85 6.28
CA ALA A 109 -9.24 -3.81 6.73
C ALA A 109 -9.85 -4.84 7.67
N GLY A 110 -9.57 -6.11 7.43
CA GLY A 110 -10.02 -7.20 8.30
C GLY A 110 -8.92 -7.70 9.22
N SER A 111 -7.66 -7.59 8.82
CA SER A 111 -6.54 -8.17 9.57
C SER A 111 -5.27 -7.31 9.61
N SER A 112 -5.18 -6.25 8.83
CA SER A 112 -3.97 -5.43 8.74
C SER A 112 -3.91 -4.34 9.82
N GLY A 113 -3.66 -4.74 11.06
CA GLY A 113 -3.54 -3.80 12.19
C GLY A 113 -2.40 -2.79 12.05
N SER A 114 -1.41 -3.06 11.19
CA SER A 114 -0.30 -2.14 10.93
C SER A 114 -0.76 -0.76 10.47
N TYR A 115 -1.91 -0.67 9.81
CA TYR A 115 -2.47 0.60 9.35
C TYR A 115 -2.95 1.49 10.49
N PHE A 116 -3.15 0.96 11.70
CA PHE A 116 -3.51 1.77 12.86
C PHE A 116 -2.46 2.83 13.18
N HIS A 117 -1.19 2.56 12.86
CA HIS A 117 -0.11 3.54 13.04
C HIS A 117 -0.22 4.73 12.09
N LYS A 118 -0.87 4.54 10.96
CA LYS A 118 -0.96 5.54 9.88
C LYS A 118 -2.31 6.23 9.81
N ALA A 119 -3.36 5.60 10.31
CA ALA A 119 -4.73 6.11 10.18
C ALA A 119 -4.96 7.34 11.05
N ASP A 120 -5.71 8.29 10.55
CA ASP A 120 -6.15 9.48 11.29
C ASP A 120 -7.50 9.23 11.97
N CYS A 121 -8.31 8.37 11.40
CA CYS A 121 -9.63 7.99 11.92
C CYS A 121 -9.84 6.50 11.75
N ILE A 122 -10.22 5.80 12.82
CA ILE A 122 -10.43 4.36 12.81
C ILE A 122 -11.85 4.08 13.29
N ILE A 123 -12.62 3.40 12.42
CA ILE A 123 -14.00 3.04 12.68
C ILE A 123 -14.10 1.52 12.65
N GLN A 124 -14.62 0.94 13.73
CA GLN A 124 -14.93 -0.47 13.81
C GLN A 124 -16.39 -0.68 13.41
N MET A 125 -16.64 -1.66 12.54
CA MET A 125 -17.99 -2.12 12.27
C MET A 125 -18.32 -3.22 13.28
N ASN A 126 -19.04 -2.87 14.36
CA ASN A 126 -19.43 -3.78 15.41
C ASN A 126 -20.89 -4.16 15.22
N LYS A 127 -21.17 -5.41 14.83
CA LYS A 127 -22.52 -5.91 14.55
C LYS A 127 -23.27 -4.95 13.62
N TYR A 128 -22.64 -4.55 12.52
CA TYR A 128 -23.15 -3.62 11.51
C TYR A 128 -23.37 -2.19 12.03
N GLN A 129 -22.90 -1.86 13.23
CA GLN A 129 -22.94 -0.50 13.76
C GLN A 129 -21.54 0.11 13.72
N PRO A 130 -21.38 1.33 13.17
CA PRO A 130 -20.08 2.00 13.19
C PRO A 130 -19.76 2.52 14.59
N VAL A 131 -18.56 2.24 15.05
CA VAL A 131 -18.05 2.73 16.33
C VAL A 131 -16.68 3.36 16.09
N GLU A 132 -16.50 4.61 16.48
CA GLU A 132 -15.22 5.28 16.36
C GLU A 132 -14.30 4.81 17.49
N ILE A 133 -13.15 4.25 17.11
CA ILE A 133 -12.20 3.64 18.05
C ILE A 133 -10.78 4.18 17.87
N THR A 134 -10.60 5.36 17.29
CA THR A 134 -9.28 5.89 16.94
C THR A 134 -8.35 5.94 18.15
N ALA A 135 -8.79 6.50 19.28
CA ALA A 135 -7.95 6.62 20.48
C ALA A 135 -7.55 5.26 21.02
N LEU A 136 -8.48 4.32 21.11
CA LEU A 136 -8.21 2.96 21.59
C LEU A 136 -7.22 2.23 20.70
N ALA A 137 -7.46 2.24 19.39
CA ALA A 137 -6.60 1.56 18.42
C ALA A 137 -5.19 2.14 18.41
N LYS A 138 -5.06 3.47 18.48
CA LYS A 138 -3.76 4.15 18.52
C LYS A 138 -2.99 3.79 19.80
N LYS A 139 -3.67 3.73 20.93
CA LYS A 139 -3.05 3.36 22.20
C LYS A 139 -2.53 1.92 22.17
N GLU A 140 -3.33 0.99 21.66
CA GLU A 140 -2.90 -0.40 21.52
C GLU A 140 -1.75 -0.55 20.51
N ALA A 141 -1.76 0.24 19.45
CA ALA A 141 -0.69 0.24 18.45
C ALA A 141 0.67 0.67 19.03
N GLU A 142 0.70 1.48 20.07
CA GLU A 142 1.94 1.88 20.75
C GLU A 142 2.70 0.66 21.31
N SER A 143 1.99 -0.39 21.72
CA SER A 143 2.56 -1.64 22.22
C SER A 143 3.11 -2.53 21.10
N PHE A 144 2.77 -2.23 19.85
CA PHE A 144 3.19 -2.98 18.66
C PHE A 144 3.85 -2.03 17.67
N PRO A 145 5.08 -1.58 17.95
CA PRO A 145 5.73 -0.55 17.12
C PRO A 145 5.95 -1.03 15.70
N TYR A 146 5.61 -0.16 14.75
CA TYR A 146 5.85 -0.41 13.34
C TYR A 146 7.31 -0.12 13.01
N THR A 147 7.98 -1.07 12.36
CA THR A 147 9.44 -1.05 12.17
C THR A 147 9.91 -0.26 10.95
N LEU A 148 9.01 0.44 10.28
CA LEU A 148 9.33 1.16 9.05
C LEU A 148 10.38 2.25 9.22
N GLY A 149 10.36 2.94 10.35
CA GLY A 149 11.25 4.09 10.59
C GLY A 149 12.74 3.78 10.51
N ARG A 150 13.12 2.52 10.60
CA ARG A 150 14.52 2.12 10.44
C ARG A 150 15.01 2.19 9.01
N VAL A 151 14.09 2.20 8.11
CA VAL A 151 14.35 2.17 6.69
C VAL A 151 14.63 3.55 6.17
N ASP A 152 13.74 4.42 6.57
CA ASP A 152 13.83 5.82 6.15
C ASP A 152 15.03 6.50 6.81
N ALA A 153 15.41 5.99 7.99
CA ALA A 153 16.59 6.46 8.70
C ALA A 153 17.91 5.98 8.09
N ALA A 154 17.88 4.90 7.31
CA ALA A 154 19.07 4.35 6.64
C ALA A 154 19.18 4.80 5.19
N GLY A 155 18.16 5.47 4.67
CA GLY A 155 18.13 5.97 3.29
C GLY A 155 18.74 7.33 3.12
#